data_8fbe76d88e8442cea2507a51c9f4898f
#
_entry.id   8fbe76d88e8442cea2507a51c9f4898f
#
_cell.length_a   1.000
_cell.length_b   1.000
_cell.length_c   1.000
_cell.angle_alpha   90.00
_cell.angle_beta   90.00
_cell.angle_gamma   90.00
#
_symmetry.space_group_name_H-M   'P 1'
#
loop_
_entity.id
_entity.type
_entity.pdbx_description
1 polymer ?
#
loop_
_entity_poly.entity_id
_entity_poly.type
_entity_poly.pdbx_seq_one_letter_code
_entity_poly.pdbx_strand_id
1 'polypeptide(L)'
;MKNNRILLRLTAVLAAAMVALAGTPACAKTTKTSTAASIATQTGVTIPAYSGNPFAAVNNNVPYFTKADLTTTPFELYSDLDDLGRCGTAYANVCQDLMPTEPRGDIGPIKPTGWHSVKYAGIDGNYLYNRCHLIGYQLTGENANEKNLITGTRYLNVTGMVPFENMVADYVKETGNHVLYRVTPVFTGKNLLADGVLMEAESVEDKGEGILFCVFCYNVQPGITINYSDGSSSGPAFTGSSSSSATASTGSTTAKSAASSASTEQTYIGNSSTRKFHRPDCSSVKSMKSKNKVTLSSREEAIAEGYTPCKRCNP
;
A
#
# COMPACT_ATOMS: atom_id res chain seq x y z
N MET A 1 18.58 -14.79 -89.26
CA MET A 1 19.59 -13.79 -88.85
C MET A 1 19.28 -13.31 -87.45
N LYS A 2 20.26 -13.35 -86.58
CA LYS A 2 20.37 -12.83 -85.22
C LYS A 2 19.59 -13.52 -84.12
N ASN A 3 20.34 -14.37 -83.41
CA ASN A 3 20.15 -14.89 -82.08
C ASN A 3 20.08 -13.76 -81.07
N ASN A 4 19.16 -13.87 -80.09
CA ASN A 4 19.37 -13.28 -78.79
C ASN A 4 18.94 -14.26 -77.73
N ARG A 5 19.95 -14.84 -77.04
CA ARG A 5 19.83 -15.65 -75.87
C ARG A 5 19.54 -14.73 -74.69
N ILE A 6 18.37 -14.87 -74.13
CA ILE A 6 18.03 -14.24 -72.85
C ILE A 6 18.37 -15.21 -71.75
N LEU A 7 19.36 -14.85 -70.97
CA LEU A 7 19.84 -15.56 -69.78
C LEU A 7 18.79 -15.44 -68.68
N LEU A 8 18.16 -16.56 -68.38
CA LEU A 8 17.19 -16.67 -67.26
C LEU A 8 17.99 -16.75 -65.95
N ARG A 9 18.05 -15.62 -65.23
CA ARG A 9 18.55 -15.62 -63.84
C ARG A 9 17.44 -16.06 -62.91
N LEU A 10 17.55 -17.30 -62.34
CA LEU A 10 16.77 -17.71 -61.18
C LEU A 10 17.19 -16.86 -60.00
N THR A 11 16.35 -15.93 -59.56
CA THR A 11 16.41 -15.37 -58.23
C THR A 11 15.46 -16.18 -57.31
N ALA A 12 16.07 -17.02 -56.46
CA ALA A 12 15.36 -17.67 -55.38
C ALA A 12 14.91 -16.58 -54.38
N VAL A 13 13.62 -16.31 -54.33
CA VAL A 13 13.01 -15.49 -53.26
C VAL A 13 12.82 -16.41 -52.07
N LEU A 14 13.73 -16.29 -51.09
CA LEU A 14 13.53 -16.87 -49.78
C LEU A 14 12.47 -15.98 -49.08
N ALA A 15 11.22 -16.44 -49.06
CA ALA A 15 10.19 -15.85 -48.21
C ALA A 15 10.49 -16.28 -46.78
N ALA A 16 11.21 -15.43 -46.04
CA ALA A 16 11.28 -15.52 -44.58
C ALA A 16 9.92 -15.15 -44.00
N ALA A 17 9.14 -16.14 -43.62
CA ALA A 17 7.97 -15.96 -42.79
C ALA A 17 8.44 -15.44 -41.43
N MET A 18 8.40 -14.13 -41.22
CA MET A 18 8.47 -13.57 -39.87
C MET A 18 7.14 -13.88 -39.19
N VAL A 19 7.15 -14.91 -38.37
CA VAL A 19 6.15 -15.09 -37.32
C VAL A 19 6.43 -13.98 -36.32
N ALA A 20 5.65 -12.91 -36.39
CA ALA A 20 5.58 -11.95 -35.31
C ALA A 20 4.91 -12.64 -34.12
N LEU A 21 5.70 -13.27 -33.25
CA LEU A 21 5.25 -13.50 -31.88
C LEU A 21 5.03 -12.12 -31.27
N ALA A 22 3.77 -11.74 -31.12
CA ALA A 22 3.39 -10.69 -30.21
C ALA A 22 3.71 -11.22 -28.80
N GLY A 23 4.94 -11.07 -28.37
CA GLY A 23 5.34 -11.26 -27.00
C GLY A 23 4.66 -10.20 -26.17
N THR A 24 3.75 -10.59 -25.30
CA THR A 24 3.35 -9.75 -24.17
C THR A 24 4.63 -9.28 -23.47
N PRO A 25 4.81 -8.01 -23.17
CA PRO A 25 6.00 -7.56 -22.48
C PRO A 25 6.02 -8.20 -21.08
N ALA A 26 6.86 -9.22 -20.93
CA ALA A 26 7.12 -9.80 -19.62
C ALA A 26 7.76 -8.72 -18.73
N CYS A 27 7.14 -8.49 -17.59
CA CYS A 27 7.63 -7.59 -16.56
C CYS A 27 8.91 -8.22 -15.95
N ALA A 28 10.05 -7.93 -16.49
CA ALA A 28 11.30 -8.48 -15.97
C ALA A 28 11.65 -7.81 -14.65
N LYS A 29 11.81 -8.60 -13.58
CA LYS A 29 12.41 -8.11 -12.32
C LYS A 29 13.82 -7.59 -12.61
N THR A 30 13.94 -6.31 -12.83
CA THR A 30 15.23 -5.66 -13.03
C THR A 30 15.65 -5.03 -11.71
N THR A 31 16.41 -5.77 -10.92
CA THR A 31 17.10 -5.21 -9.76
C THR A 31 18.20 -4.31 -10.30
N LYS A 32 17.91 -3.04 -10.49
CA LYS A 32 18.95 -2.06 -10.77
C LYS A 32 19.51 -1.58 -9.44
N THR A 33 20.75 -1.90 -9.16
CA THR A 33 21.53 -1.21 -8.14
C THR A 33 21.65 0.24 -8.60
N SER A 34 20.72 1.08 -8.17
CA SER A 34 20.75 2.51 -8.45
C SER A 34 21.71 3.15 -7.45
N THR A 35 22.73 3.79 -7.95
CA THR A 35 23.44 4.82 -7.21
C THR A 35 22.44 5.85 -6.72
N ALA A 36 22.50 6.27 -5.47
CA ALA A 36 21.59 7.12 -4.70
C ALA A 36 21.14 8.45 -5.37
N ALA A 37 21.51 8.68 -6.60
CA ALA A 37 21.28 9.93 -7.31
C ALA A 37 19.90 10.02 -8.04
N SER A 38 19.12 8.94 -8.12
CA SER A 38 17.90 8.93 -8.92
C SER A 38 16.59 8.83 -8.14
N ILE A 39 16.64 8.64 -6.82
CA ILE A 39 15.45 8.70 -5.97
C ILE A 39 15.43 10.08 -5.31
N ALA A 40 14.65 11.01 -5.87
CA ALA A 40 14.46 12.32 -5.26
C ALA A 40 13.79 12.17 -3.89
N THR A 41 14.54 12.37 -2.82
CA THR A 41 13.98 12.58 -1.49
C THR A 41 13.13 13.85 -1.53
N GLN A 42 11.87 13.76 -1.17
CA GLN A 42 10.97 14.91 -1.09
C GLN A 42 11.37 15.77 0.11
N THR A 43 12.36 16.66 -0.09
CA THR A 43 12.69 17.70 0.87
C THR A 43 11.68 18.83 0.75
N GLY A 44 10.95 19.12 1.83
CA GLY A 44 9.99 20.23 1.86
C GLY A 44 8.52 19.85 1.94
N VAL A 45 8.17 18.57 2.09
CA VAL A 45 6.78 18.14 2.30
C VAL A 45 6.31 18.56 3.69
N THR A 46 5.24 19.34 3.75
CA THR A 46 4.56 19.65 5.00
C THR A 46 3.64 18.51 5.41
N ILE A 47 3.98 17.82 6.50
CA ILE A 47 3.19 16.73 7.04
C ILE A 47 2.24 17.31 8.10
N PRO A 48 0.91 17.07 7.97
CA PRO A 48 -0.04 17.44 9.01
C PRO A 48 0.28 16.74 10.33
N ALA A 49 0.01 17.41 11.46
CA ALA A 49 0.13 16.79 12.78
C ALA A 49 -0.87 15.64 12.92
N TYR A 50 -0.49 14.59 13.67
CA TYR A 50 -1.40 13.49 13.98
C TYR A 50 -2.64 14.01 14.74
N SER A 51 -3.82 13.69 14.24
CA SER A 51 -5.11 14.15 14.77
C SER A 51 -6.06 13.01 15.17
N GLY A 52 -5.53 11.78 15.29
CA GLY A 52 -6.31 10.58 15.61
C GLY A 52 -6.57 9.66 14.41
N ASN A 53 -6.40 10.15 13.18
CA ASN A 53 -6.56 9.35 11.97
C ASN A 53 -5.26 8.60 11.60
N PRO A 54 -5.33 7.39 11.05
CA PRO A 54 -4.14 6.60 10.69
C PRO A 54 -3.30 7.25 9.60
N PHE A 55 -3.88 8.09 8.78
CA PHE A 55 -3.22 8.82 7.70
C PHE A 55 -3.83 10.20 7.48
N ALA A 56 -3.12 11.04 6.74
CA ALA A 56 -3.60 12.33 6.25
C ALA A 56 -3.19 12.52 4.79
N ALA A 57 -4.06 13.16 4.01
CA ALA A 57 -3.70 13.57 2.65
C ALA A 57 -2.62 14.65 2.68
N VAL A 58 -1.67 14.54 1.78
CA VAL A 58 -0.57 15.49 1.57
C VAL A 58 -0.66 16.00 0.14
N ASN A 59 -0.21 17.22 -0.11
CA ASN A 59 -0.20 17.82 -1.45
C ASN A 59 -1.57 17.73 -2.16
N ASN A 60 -2.66 17.99 -1.45
CA ASN A 60 -4.03 17.84 -1.99
C ASN A 60 -4.31 16.44 -2.54
N ASN A 61 -3.69 15.42 -1.99
CA ASN A 61 -3.77 14.01 -2.41
C ASN A 61 -3.23 13.75 -3.83
N VAL A 62 -2.35 14.60 -4.33
CA VAL A 62 -1.69 14.47 -5.65
C VAL A 62 -0.24 14.05 -5.46
N PRO A 63 0.21 12.94 -6.06
CA PRO A 63 1.61 12.53 -6.02
C PRO A 63 2.57 13.58 -6.58
N TYR A 64 3.82 13.54 -6.15
CA TYR A 64 4.88 14.40 -6.69
C TYR A 64 5.56 13.80 -7.93
N PHE A 65 4.91 12.87 -8.63
CA PHE A 65 5.42 12.35 -9.88
C PHE A 65 5.36 13.40 -10.99
N THR A 66 6.35 13.37 -11.85
CA THR A 66 6.37 14.18 -13.09
C THR A 66 5.91 13.31 -14.26
N LYS A 67 5.55 13.93 -15.37
CA LYS A 67 5.22 13.18 -16.60
C LYS A 67 6.35 12.28 -17.09
N ALA A 68 7.60 12.61 -16.76
CA ALA A 68 8.77 11.81 -17.12
C ALA A 68 8.92 10.54 -16.25
N ASP A 69 8.30 10.53 -15.07
CA ASP A 69 8.32 9.35 -14.17
C ASP A 69 7.31 8.29 -14.63
N LEU A 70 6.23 8.71 -15.30
CA LEU A 70 5.16 7.82 -15.73
C LEU A 70 5.65 6.93 -16.89
N THR A 71 5.86 5.65 -16.61
CA THR A 71 6.36 4.67 -17.57
C THR A 71 5.63 3.35 -17.40
N THR A 72 5.47 2.59 -18.47
CA THR A 72 5.00 1.21 -18.44
C THR A 72 6.16 0.21 -18.36
N THR A 73 7.41 0.68 -18.21
CA THR A 73 8.54 -0.21 -17.97
C THR A 73 8.57 -0.59 -16.50
N PRO A 74 8.48 -1.88 -16.17
CA PRO A 74 8.50 -2.34 -14.79
C PRO A 74 9.85 -2.14 -14.14
N PHE A 75 9.84 -1.73 -12.88
CA PHE A 75 11.07 -1.63 -12.07
C PHE A 75 10.74 -1.72 -10.58
N GLU A 76 11.76 -2.07 -9.81
CA GLU A 76 11.81 -1.95 -8.35
C GLU A 76 13.13 -1.29 -7.96
N LEU A 77 13.07 -0.29 -7.11
CA LEU A 77 14.22 0.46 -6.60
C LEU A 77 14.11 0.61 -5.09
N TYR A 78 15.18 0.32 -4.39
CA TYR A 78 15.29 0.48 -2.95
C TYR A 78 16.53 1.29 -2.66
N SER A 79 16.39 2.43 -1.98
CA SER A 79 17.52 3.25 -1.56
C SER A 79 18.46 2.46 -0.66
N ASP A 80 19.74 2.75 -0.72
CA ASP A 80 20.68 2.25 0.27
C ASP A 80 20.27 2.73 1.68
N LEU A 81 20.63 1.94 2.70
CA LEU A 81 20.46 2.36 4.07
C LEU A 81 21.36 3.57 4.34
N ASP A 82 20.87 4.49 5.16
CA ASP A 82 21.69 5.64 5.57
C ASP A 82 22.75 5.27 6.62
N ASP A 83 23.56 6.25 7.05
CA ASP A 83 24.64 6.05 8.03
C ASP A 83 24.13 5.52 9.40
N LEU A 84 22.84 5.62 9.69
CA LEU A 84 22.20 5.05 10.87
C LEU A 84 21.57 3.68 10.63
N GLY A 85 21.67 3.15 9.40
CA GLY A 85 21.08 1.89 8.98
C GLY A 85 19.57 1.99 8.70
N ARG A 86 19.01 3.21 8.51
CA ARG A 86 17.59 3.43 8.25
C ARG A 86 17.28 3.30 6.77
N CYS A 87 16.10 2.78 6.46
CA CYS A 87 15.61 2.72 5.08
C CYS A 87 15.40 4.11 4.48
N GLY A 88 15.76 4.26 3.22
CA GLY A 88 15.34 5.36 2.38
C GLY A 88 14.07 5.03 1.60
N THR A 89 13.88 5.70 0.46
CA THR A 89 12.71 5.52 -0.40
C THR A 89 12.71 4.15 -1.07
N ALA A 90 11.55 3.50 -1.08
CA ALA A 90 11.23 2.36 -1.93
C ALA A 90 10.32 2.82 -3.07
N TYR A 91 10.61 2.40 -4.31
CA TYR A 91 9.94 2.91 -5.50
C TYR A 91 9.80 1.82 -6.56
N ALA A 92 8.60 1.61 -7.06
CA ALA A 92 8.32 0.59 -8.06
C ALA A 92 7.29 1.06 -9.08
N ASN A 93 7.35 0.47 -10.26
CA ASN A 93 6.25 0.49 -11.22
C ASN A 93 5.55 -0.87 -11.14
N VAL A 94 4.54 -0.94 -10.26
CA VAL A 94 3.84 -2.19 -9.92
C VAL A 94 3.03 -2.69 -11.11
N CYS A 95 3.21 -3.96 -11.46
CA CYS A 95 2.47 -4.65 -12.51
C CYS A 95 2.21 -6.11 -12.11
N GLN A 96 1.38 -6.83 -12.87
CA GLN A 96 1.03 -8.23 -12.56
C GLN A 96 2.26 -9.15 -12.46
N ASP A 97 3.26 -8.96 -13.33
CA ASP A 97 4.44 -9.81 -13.36
C ASP A 97 5.41 -9.59 -12.18
N LEU A 98 5.34 -8.44 -11.50
CA LEU A 98 6.06 -8.20 -10.24
C LEU A 98 5.34 -8.81 -9.03
N MET A 99 4.03 -9.07 -9.13
CA MET A 99 3.27 -9.64 -8.03
C MET A 99 3.77 -11.05 -7.68
N PRO A 100 3.67 -11.44 -6.40
CA PRO A 100 4.19 -12.73 -5.96
C PRO A 100 3.45 -13.89 -6.62
N THR A 101 4.20 -14.86 -7.09
CA THR A 101 3.72 -16.17 -7.55
C THR A 101 3.90 -17.25 -6.48
N GLU A 102 4.72 -16.96 -5.46
CA GLU A 102 5.04 -17.87 -4.37
C GLU A 102 4.48 -17.37 -3.04
N PRO A 103 4.25 -18.25 -2.06
CA PRO A 103 3.87 -17.84 -0.71
C PRO A 103 4.94 -16.97 -0.05
N ARG A 104 4.51 -16.03 0.81
CA ARG A 104 5.41 -15.18 1.58
C ARG A 104 6.34 -16.01 2.47
N GLY A 105 7.64 -15.74 2.38
CA GLY A 105 8.68 -16.35 3.21
C GLY A 105 8.83 -15.70 4.59
N ASP A 106 9.73 -16.25 5.41
CA ASP A 106 10.06 -15.69 6.72
C ASP A 106 10.94 -14.44 6.59
N ILE A 107 10.58 -13.40 7.35
CA ILE A 107 11.29 -12.14 7.46
C ILE A 107 11.81 -11.90 8.89
N GLY A 108 11.65 -12.90 9.78
CA GLY A 108 12.05 -12.84 11.20
C GLY A 108 13.49 -12.48 11.47
N PRO A 109 14.48 -12.92 10.67
CA PRO A 109 15.90 -12.56 10.86
C PRO A 109 16.18 -11.06 10.72
N ILE A 110 15.43 -10.31 9.90
CA ILE A 110 15.67 -8.88 9.69
C ILE A 110 15.17 -8.09 10.89
N LYS A 111 16.03 -7.23 11.40
CA LYS A 111 15.72 -6.31 12.51
C LYS A 111 15.97 -4.89 12.04
N PRO A 112 14.94 -4.18 11.58
CA PRO A 112 15.09 -2.77 11.20
C PRO A 112 15.54 -1.91 12.39
N THR A 113 15.97 -0.69 12.12
CA THR A 113 16.42 0.23 13.18
C THR A 113 15.34 0.42 14.25
N GLY A 114 15.76 0.52 15.51
CA GLY A 114 14.85 0.66 16.66
C GLY A 114 13.91 -0.52 16.92
N TRP A 115 14.25 -1.73 16.44
CA TRP A 115 13.41 -2.93 16.60
C TRP A 115 13.36 -3.43 18.03
N HIS A 116 12.15 -3.55 18.57
CA HIS A 116 11.85 -4.21 19.83
C HIS A 116 10.72 -5.23 19.65
N SER A 117 10.85 -6.39 20.29
CA SER A 117 9.78 -7.37 20.38
C SER A 117 8.99 -7.14 21.67
N VAL A 118 7.97 -6.30 21.62
CA VAL A 118 7.17 -5.91 22.80
C VAL A 118 5.70 -6.14 22.57
N LYS A 119 4.99 -6.55 23.63
CA LYS A 119 3.55 -6.79 23.61
C LYS A 119 2.82 -5.87 24.55
N TYR A 120 1.63 -5.42 24.12
CA TYR A 120 0.72 -4.62 24.93
C TYR A 120 -0.72 -5.17 24.81
N ALA A 121 -1.50 -4.96 25.86
CA ALA A 121 -2.93 -5.27 25.81
C ALA A 121 -3.65 -4.32 24.84
N GLY A 122 -4.69 -4.84 24.16
CA GLY A 122 -5.51 -4.03 23.24
C GLY A 122 -4.94 -3.86 21.83
N ILE A 123 -3.76 -4.42 21.54
CA ILE A 123 -3.22 -4.46 20.17
C ILE A 123 -3.65 -5.78 19.50
N ASP A 124 -4.13 -5.70 18.26
CA ASP A 124 -4.40 -6.90 17.45
C ASP A 124 -3.11 -7.71 17.27
N GLY A 125 -3.14 -9.00 17.64
CA GLY A 125 -1.97 -9.86 17.68
C GLY A 125 -0.99 -9.55 18.83
N ASN A 126 -1.30 -8.59 19.69
CA ASN A 126 -0.58 -8.14 20.89
C ASN A 126 0.79 -7.48 20.64
N TYR A 127 1.46 -7.72 19.54
CA TYR A 127 2.77 -7.12 19.24
C TYR A 127 2.63 -5.67 18.74
N LEU A 128 3.37 -4.76 19.39
CA LEU A 128 3.40 -3.35 18.99
C LEU A 128 3.99 -3.18 17.60
N TYR A 129 5.15 -3.79 17.35
CA TYR A 129 5.89 -3.60 16.13
C TYR A 129 5.77 -4.76 15.16
N ASN A 130 5.66 -4.40 13.89
CA ASN A 130 5.78 -5.27 12.74
C ASN A 130 7.07 -4.92 11.97
N ARG A 131 7.66 -5.89 11.31
CA ARG A 131 8.58 -5.64 10.21
C ARG A 131 7.73 -5.18 9.03
N CYS A 132 7.56 -3.86 8.93
CA CYS A 132 6.64 -3.25 8.00
C CYS A 132 7.34 -3.08 6.66
N HIS A 133 6.81 -3.71 5.61
CA HIS A 133 7.29 -3.46 4.26
C HIS A 133 6.92 -2.03 3.83
N LEU A 134 7.83 -1.33 3.18
CA LEU A 134 7.53 -0.08 2.49
C LEU A 134 6.71 -0.35 1.23
N ILE A 135 7.15 -1.28 0.39
CA ILE A 135 6.33 -1.85 -0.69
C ILE A 135 5.90 -3.23 -0.24
N GLY A 136 4.59 -3.42 -0.05
CA GLY A 136 4.01 -4.67 0.44
C GLY A 136 4.34 -5.88 -0.44
N TYR A 137 4.58 -7.04 0.17
CA TYR A 137 4.86 -8.29 -0.53
C TYR A 137 3.87 -8.59 -1.66
N GLN A 138 2.61 -8.28 -1.47
CA GLN A 138 1.55 -8.50 -2.46
C GLN A 138 1.70 -7.68 -3.74
N LEU A 139 2.54 -6.64 -3.76
CA LEU A 139 2.72 -5.73 -4.89
C LEU A 139 3.89 -6.14 -5.79
N THR A 140 5.01 -6.58 -5.20
CA THR A 140 6.23 -6.86 -5.95
C THR A 140 6.89 -8.20 -5.61
N GLY A 141 6.33 -8.97 -4.67
CA GLY A 141 6.92 -10.23 -4.24
C GLY A 141 8.27 -10.09 -3.51
N GLU A 142 8.71 -8.86 -3.20
CA GLU A 142 9.95 -8.62 -2.47
C GLU A 142 9.75 -8.96 -1.00
N ASN A 143 10.45 -9.99 -0.50
CA ASN A 143 10.17 -10.57 0.80
C ASN A 143 11.12 -10.07 1.90
N ALA A 144 12.36 -10.56 1.90
CA ALA A 144 13.34 -10.37 2.97
C ALA A 144 14.42 -9.37 2.52
N ASN A 145 14.03 -8.15 2.24
CA ASN A 145 14.93 -7.06 1.86
C ASN A 145 15.01 -6.04 3.00
N GLU A 146 16.20 -5.89 3.59
CA GLU A 146 16.44 -4.94 4.69
C GLU A 146 16.17 -3.48 4.29
N LYS A 147 16.33 -3.14 2.99
CA LYS A 147 16.05 -1.80 2.44
C LYS A 147 14.57 -1.52 2.25
N ASN A 148 13.72 -2.54 2.40
CA ASN A 148 12.26 -2.46 2.27
C ASN A 148 11.52 -2.69 3.59
N LEU A 149 12.22 -2.81 4.73
CA LEU A 149 11.62 -3.14 6.01
C LEU A 149 11.95 -2.09 7.07
N ILE A 150 10.93 -1.51 7.68
CA ILE A 150 11.06 -0.59 8.81
C ILE A 150 10.40 -1.16 10.08
N THR A 151 10.78 -0.64 11.24
CA THR A 151 10.04 -0.86 12.48
C THR A 151 8.77 -0.02 12.44
N GLY A 152 7.67 -0.63 12.05
CA GLY A 152 6.35 0.00 11.99
C GLY A 152 5.43 -0.54 13.09
N THR A 153 4.57 0.32 13.62
CA THR A 153 3.53 -0.14 14.55
C THR A 153 2.51 -1.04 13.86
N ARG A 154 1.79 -1.84 14.62
CA ARG A 154 0.66 -2.61 14.09
C ARG A 154 -0.38 -1.70 13.44
N TYR A 155 -0.63 -0.53 14.04
CA TYR A 155 -1.56 0.46 13.53
C TYR A 155 -1.10 1.08 12.21
N LEU A 156 0.17 1.50 12.10
CA LEU A 156 0.73 1.95 10.82
C LEU A 156 0.55 0.88 9.75
N ASN A 157 1.01 -0.35 10.04
CA ASN A 157 1.05 -1.42 9.04
C ASN A 157 -0.36 -1.80 8.55
N VAL A 158 -1.29 -2.07 9.46
CA VAL A 158 -2.59 -2.67 9.13
C VAL A 158 -3.67 -1.63 8.86
N THR A 159 -3.70 -0.55 9.64
CA THR A 159 -4.74 0.47 9.52
C THR A 159 -4.30 1.62 8.61
N GLY A 160 -3.01 1.96 8.63
CA GLY A 160 -2.45 3.01 7.78
C GLY A 160 -2.18 2.55 6.35
N MET A 161 -1.26 1.59 6.16
CA MET A 161 -0.71 1.26 4.84
C MET A 161 -1.53 0.25 4.04
N VAL A 162 -1.93 -0.87 4.65
CA VAL A 162 -2.60 -1.99 3.96
C VAL A 162 -3.82 -1.57 3.13
N PRO A 163 -4.68 -0.62 3.53
CA PRO A 163 -5.78 -0.17 2.68
C PRO A 163 -5.33 0.38 1.32
N PHE A 164 -4.25 1.16 1.29
CA PHE A 164 -3.68 1.73 0.06
C PHE A 164 -2.97 0.67 -0.78
N GLU A 165 -2.23 -0.24 -0.15
CA GLU A 165 -1.61 -1.38 -0.84
C GLU A 165 -2.66 -2.26 -1.51
N ASN A 166 -3.78 -2.54 -0.83
CA ASN A 166 -4.88 -3.32 -1.39
C ASN A 166 -5.53 -2.61 -2.59
N MET A 167 -5.69 -1.28 -2.54
CA MET A 167 -6.21 -0.51 -3.68
C MET A 167 -5.32 -0.69 -4.92
N VAL A 168 -4.00 -0.58 -4.75
CA VAL A 168 -3.04 -0.78 -5.83
C VAL A 168 -3.06 -2.22 -6.33
N ALA A 169 -3.03 -3.20 -5.43
CA ALA A 169 -3.04 -4.62 -5.79
C ALA A 169 -4.30 -5.02 -6.55
N ASP A 170 -5.47 -4.56 -6.08
CA ASP A 170 -6.77 -4.85 -6.72
C ASP A 170 -6.84 -4.23 -8.12
N TYR A 171 -6.41 -2.94 -8.25
CA TYR A 171 -6.39 -2.26 -9.54
C TYR A 171 -5.50 -2.98 -10.56
N VAL A 172 -4.25 -3.32 -10.19
CA VAL A 172 -3.32 -4.02 -11.08
C VAL A 172 -3.87 -5.39 -11.50
N LYS A 173 -4.48 -6.14 -10.56
CA LYS A 173 -5.10 -7.45 -10.86
C LYS A 173 -6.32 -7.34 -11.78
N GLU A 174 -7.15 -6.30 -11.58
CA GLU A 174 -8.40 -6.12 -12.33
C GLU A 174 -8.14 -5.59 -13.75
N THR A 175 -7.13 -4.74 -13.93
CA THR A 175 -6.91 -4.02 -15.21
C THR A 175 -5.73 -4.53 -16.01
N GLY A 176 -4.72 -5.10 -15.36
CA GLY A 176 -3.42 -5.40 -15.96
C GLY A 176 -2.54 -4.16 -16.17
N ASN A 177 -3.01 -2.98 -15.80
CA ASN A 177 -2.29 -1.72 -15.93
C ASN A 177 -1.19 -1.57 -14.87
N HIS A 178 -0.29 -0.62 -15.10
CA HIS A 178 0.82 -0.29 -14.20
C HIS A 178 0.42 0.78 -13.18
N VAL A 179 1.00 0.71 -11.99
CA VAL A 179 0.88 1.74 -10.97
C VAL A 179 2.27 2.16 -10.52
N LEU A 180 2.61 3.41 -10.77
CA LEU A 180 3.79 4.02 -10.18
C LEU A 180 3.55 4.19 -8.69
N TYR A 181 4.38 3.57 -7.85
CA TYR A 181 4.18 3.47 -6.41
C TYR A 181 5.47 3.78 -5.66
N ARG A 182 5.43 4.78 -4.77
CA ARG A 182 6.60 5.22 -4.00
C ARG A 182 6.24 5.34 -2.53
N VAL A 183 7.11 4.83 -1.67
CA VAL A 183 6.98 4.95 -0.22
C VAL A 183 8.27 5.48 0.36
N THR A 184 8.16 6.62 1.06
CA THR A 184 9.30 7.31 1.66
C THR A 184 9.12 7.37 3.17
N PRO A 185 9.92 6.65 3.97
CA PRO A 185 9.90 6.81 5.42
C PRO A 185 10.47 8.17 5.82
N VAL A 186 9.84 8.83 6.77
CA VAL A 186 10.22 10.16 7.26
C VAL A 186 10.73 10.03 8.68
N PHE A 187 11.96 10.48 8.91
CA PHE A 187 12.61 10.43 10.22
C PHE A 187 12.92 11.84 10.73
N THR A 188 12.62 12.11 11.98
CA THR A 188 13.05 13.33 12.65
C THR A 188 14.49 13.18 13.18
N GLY A 189 15.42 13.98 12.67
CA GLY A 189 16.80 14.01 13.12
C GLY A 189 17.47 12.64 13.07
N LYS A 190 17.98 12.18 14.23
CA LYS A 190 18.68 10.89 14.38
C LYS A 190 17.77 9.78 14.93
N ASN A 191 16.46 9.94 14.91
CA ASN A 191 15.53 8.92 15.35
C ASN A 191 15.73 7.61 14.56
N LEU A 192 15.68 6.48 15.26
CA LEU A 192 15.78 5.15 14.65
C LEU A 192 14.44 4.64 14.13
N LEU A 193 13.30 5.19 14.60
CA LEU A 193 11.98 4.94 14.05
C LEU A 193 11.56 6.10 13.17
N ALA A 194 10.92 5.78 12.06
CA ALA A 194 10.24 6.78 11.23
C ALA A 194 9.02 7.36 11.97
N ASP A 195 8.77 8.65 11.82
CA ASP A 195 7.53 9.30 12.29
C ASP A 195 6.31 8.75 11.52
N GLY A 196 6.52 8.26 10.33
CA GLY A 196 5.56 7.64 9.43
C GLY A 196 6.14 7.46 8.04
N VAL A 197 5.28 7.14 7.10
CA VAL A 197 5.65 6.96 5.68
C VAL A 197 4.77 7.82 4.78
N LEU A 198 5.40 8.50 3.81
CA LEU A 198 4.71 9.13 2.70
C LEU A 198 4.49 8.08 1.63
N MET A 199 3.23 7.80 1.30
CA MET A 199 2.84 6.85 0.26
C MET A 199 2.25 7.63 -0.92
N GLU A 200 2.74 7.35 -2.11
CA GLU A 200 2.33 7.99 -3.35
C GLU A 200 2.02 6.92 -4.40
N ALA A 201 0.94 7.10 -5.13
CA ALA A 201 0.61 6.21 -6.24
C ALA A 201 -0.14 6.92 -7.35
N GLU A 202 0.15 6.53 -8.60
CA GLU A 202 -0.56 6.97 -9.80
C GLU A 202 -0.63 5.83 -10.82
N SER A 203 -1.83 5.51 -11.29
CA SER A 203 -2.01 4.56 -12.38
C SER A 203 -1.57 5.18 -13.71
N VAL A 204 -0.75 4.44 -14.48
CA VAL A 204 0.01 5.01 -15.60
C VAL A 204 -0.84 5.16 -16.84
N GLU A 205 -1.49 4.10 -17.31
CA GLU A 205 -2.18 4.06 -18.61
C GLU A 205 -3.41 4.98 -18.63
N ASP A 206 -4.13 5.06 -17.51
CA ASP A 206 -5.32 5.90 -17.35
C ASP A 206 -5.03 7.26 -16.68
N LYS A 207 -3.73 7.58 -16.48
CA LYS A 207 -3.28 8.89 -15.96
C LYS A 207 -3.91 9.26 -14.61
N GLY A 208 -3.95 8.30 -13.70
CA GLY A 208 -4.45 8.51 -12.35
C GLY A 208 -5.98 8.37 -12.18
N GLU A 209 -6.74 8.01 -13.24
CA GLU A 209 -8.19 7.83 -13.10
C GLU A 209 -8.55 6.64 -12.18
N GLY A 210 -7.75 5.58 -12.19
CA GLY A 210 -7.97 4.40 -11.34
C GLY A 210 -7.33 4.50 -9.97
N ILE A 211 -6.09 4.95 -9.91
CA ILE A 211 -5.30 5.12 -8.67
C ILE A 211 -4.62 6.48 -8.70
N LEU A 212 -4.94 7.32 -7.72
CA LEU A 212 -4.25 8.59 -7.48
C LEU A 212 -4.30 8.90 -5.98
N PHE A 213 -3.15 8.87 -5.30
CA PHE A 213 -3.07 9.33 -3.92
C PHE A 213 -1.67 9.78 -3.50
N CYS A 214 -1.65 10.69 -2.54
CA CYS A 214 -0.47 11.13 -1.81
C CYS A 214 -0.86 11.29 -0.35
N VAL A 215 -0.48 10.34 0.50
CA VAL A 215 -0.89 10.27 1.89
C VAL A 215 0.31 10.03 2.81
N PHE A 216 0.27 10.61 4.00
CA PHE A 216 1.20 10.30 5.06
C PHE A 216 0.54 9.38 6.09
N CYS A 217 1.07 8.17 6.26
CA CYS A 217 0.62 7.22 7.27
C CYS A 217 1.50 7.33 8.52
N TYR A 218 0.86 7.58 9.68
CA TYR A 218 1.56 7.86 10.93
C TYR A 218 2.05 6.58 11.62
N ASN A 219 3.31 6.58 12.07
CA ASN A 219 3.86 5.46 12.84
C ASN A 219 3.55 5.58 14.33
N VAL A 220 2.28 5.58 14.64
CA VAL A 220 1.73 5.67 15.99
C VAL A 220 1.00 4.38 16.36
N GLN A 221 0.74 4.18 17.64
CA GLN A 221 -0.20 3.18 18.12
C GLN A 221 -1.07 3.83 19.19
N PRO A 222 -2.40 3.94 18.98
CA PRO A 222 -3.30 4.52 19.96
C PRO A 222 -3.13 3.87 21.34
N GLY A 223 -3.02 4.69 22.38
CA GLY A 223 -2.83 4.25 23.76
C GLY A 223 -1.41 3.80 24.14
N ILE A 224 -0.46 3.89 23.23
CA ILE A 224 0.97 3.56 23.47
C ILE A 224 1.83 4.81 23.27
N THR A 225 2.74 5.05 24.19
CA THR A 225 3.79 6.05 24.03
C THR A 225 5.02 5.41 23.42
N ILE A 226 5.54 5.99 22.35
CA ILE A 226 6.71 5.49 21.60
C ILE A 226 7.84 6.51 21.71
N ASN A 227 9.04 6.03 22.03
CA ASN A 227 10.27 6.81 21.90
C ASN A 227 10.88 6.55 20.53
N TYR A 228 10.76 7.48 19.62
CA TYR A 228 11.25 7.33 18.24
C TYR A 228 12.78 7.29 18.15
N SER A 229 13.50 7.78 19.16
CA SER A 229 14.96 7.77 19.13
C SER A 229 15.58 6.36 19.15
N ASP A 230 14.90 5.41 19.81
CA ASP A 230 15.42 4.05 20.02
C ASP A 230 14.37 2.92 19.87
N GLY A 231 13.08 3.26 19.75
CA GLY A 231 11.99 2.29 19.65
C GLY A 231 11.48 1.76 20.98
N SER A 232 12.01 2.25 22.12
CA SER A 232 11.42 1.92 23.42
C SER A 232 10.00 2.49 23.54
N SER A 233 9.15 1.85 24.34
CA SER A 233 7.75 2.20 24.41
C SER A 233 7.15 1.89 25.76
N SER A 234 6.01 2.52 26.08
CA SER A 234 5.24 2.26 27.28
C SER A 234 3.74 2.28 26.98
N GLY A 235 2.99 1.42 27.68
CA GLY A 235 1.55 1.27 27.49
C GLY A 235 0.93 0.27 28.45
N PRO A 236 -0.34 -0.11 28.24
CA PRO A 236 -1.04 -1.07 29.08
C PRO A 236 -0.31 -2.42 29.10
N ALA A 237 -0.04 -2.95 30.30
CA ALA A 237 0.68 -4.20 30.45
C ALA A 237 -0.06 -5.36 29.75
N PHE A 238 0.67 -6.17 28.99
CA PHE A 238 0.18 -7.43 28.47
C PHE A 238 0.21 -8.48 29.58
N THR A 239 -0.91 -8.68 30.24
CA THR A 239 -1.11 -9.80 31.16
C THR A 239 -1.52 -11.00 30.32
N GLY A 240 -0.53 -11.79 29.88
CA GLY A 240 -0.79 -13.02 29.13
C GLY A 240 -1.62 -13.98 29.96
N SER A 241 -2.92 -13.98 29.74
CA SER A 241 -3.83 -15.04 30.23
C SER A 241 -4.27 -15.82 29.00
N SER A 242 -3.71 -17.02 28.86
CA SER A 242 -4.39 -18.09 28.15
C SER A 242 -5.60 -18.48 29.01
N SER A 243 -6.78 -18.08 28.58
CA SER A 243 -8.01 -18.88 28.86
C SER A 243 -9.23 -18.20 28.22
N SER A 244 -9.86 -18.98 27.47
CA SER A 244 -11.29 -19.21 27.28
C SER A 244 -12.22 -18.59 28.32
N SER A 245 -13.35 -18.21 27.73
CA SER A 245 -14.72 -18.12 28.28
C SER A 245 -15.24 -16.73 28.62
N ALA A 246 -16.28 -16.48 27.88
CA ALA A 246 -17.26 -15.43 28.04
C ALA A 246 -17.89 -15.41 29.46
N THR A 247 -18.12 -14.25 29.99
CA THR A 247 -19.34 -13.98 30.77
C THR A 247 -19.72 -12.52 30.59
N ALA A 248 -20.91 -12.32 30.09
CA ALA A 248 -21.57 -11.03 30.02
C ALA A 248 -21.86 -10.51 31.42
N SER A 249 -21.64 -9.22 31.64
CA SER A 249 -22.31 -8.49 32.69
C SER A 249 -22.65 -7.09 32.25
N THR A 250 -23.92 -6.84 32.21
CA THR A 250 -24.62 -5.60 31.99
C THR A 250 -24.26 -4.53 33.03
N GLY A 251 -24.12 -3.28 32.57
CA GLY A 251 -24.00 -2.13 33.46
C GLY A 251 -24.15 -0.83 32.68
N SER A 252 -25.38 -0.37 32.53
CA SER A 252 -25.80 0.92 32.01
C SER A 252 -25.29 2.05 32.90
N THR A 253 -24.75 3.13 32.32
CA THR A 253 -25.12 4.50 32.72
C THR A 253 -24.75 5.51 31.64
N THR A 254 -25.76 6.26 31.31
CA THR A 254 -25.87 7.48 30.52
C THR A 254 -24.95 8.61 30.98
N ALA A 255 -24.35 9.32 30.03
CA ALA A 255 -24.27 10.80 30.07
C ALA A 255 -24.15 11.40 28.67
N LYS A 256 -25.02 12.31 28.43
CA LYS A 256 -25.42 13.08 27.26
C LYS A 256 -24.63 14.38 27.18
N SER A 257 -24.27 14.81 25.99
CA SER A 257 -24.40 16.19 25.47
C SER A 257 -23.46 16.40 24.28
N ALA A 258 -23.93 16.54 23.11
CA ALA A 258 -24.58 17.59 22.33
C ALA A 258 -23.60 18.63 21.77
N ALA A 259 -23.48 18.65 20.45
CA ALA A 259 -23.90 19.69 19.51
C ALA A 259 -23.34 19.33 18.12
N SER A 260 -24.14 18.94 17.23
CA SER A 260 -24.87 19.59 16.15
C SER A 260 -24.02 20.37 15.14
N SER A 261 -23.81 19.72 13.97
CA SER A 261 -23.98 20.38 12.68
C SER A 261 -24.53 19.34 11.69
N ALA A 262 -25.69 19.64 11.12
CA ALA A 262 -26.47 18.78 10.25
C ALA A 262 -25.76 18.56 8.92
N SER A 263 -25.29 17.33 8.70
CA SER A 263 -25.14 16.76 7.37
C SER A 263 -26.10 15.58 7.30
N THR A 264 -26.84 15.46 6.23
CA THR A 264 -27.74 14.34 5.91
C THR A 264 -26.96 13.05 6.15
N GLU A 265 -27.31 12.30 7.19
CA GLU A 265 -26.72 10.99 7.48
C GLU A 265 -27.07 10.03 6.34
N GLN A 266 -26.16 9.88 5.40
CA GLN A 266 -26.25 8.88 4.37
C GLN A 266 -25.56 7.62 4.86
N THR A 267 -26.35 6.62 5.29
CA THR A 267 -25.85 5.30 5.71
C THR A 267 -25.31 4.52 4.52
N TYR A 268 -24.22 3.77 4.75
CA TYR A 268 -23.61 2.89 3.76
C TYR A 268 -23.59 1.44 4.25
N ILE A 269 -23.46 0.50 3.32
CA ILE A 269 -23.32 -0.94 3.65
C ILE A 269 -21.93 -1.42 3.24
N GLY A 270 -21.10 -1.73 4.22
CA GLY A 270 -19.80 -2.35 4.04
C GLY A 270 -19.89 -3.85 3.87
N ASN A 271 -19.02 -4.41 3.05
CA ASN A 271 -18.78 -5.84 2.97
C ASN A 271 -17.49 -6.18 3.71
N SER A 272 -17.60 -6.77 4.89
CA SER A 272 -16.43 -7.10 5.74
C SER A 272 -15.45 -8.08 5.09
N SER A 273 -15.90 -8.89 4.12
CA SER A 273 -15.07 -9.86 3.41
C SER A 273 -14.27 -9.22 2.26
N THR A 274 -14.88 -8.30 1.50
CA THR A 274 -14.26 -7.66 0.33
C THR A 274 -13.76 -6.25 0.62
N ARG A 275 -14.05 -5.73 1.83
CA ARG A 275 -13.70 -4.37 2.26
C ARG A 275 -14.19 -3.28 1.30
N LYS A 276 -15.33 -3.54 0.60
CA LYS A 276 -16.00 -2.56 -0.25
C LYS A 276 -17.24 -2.04 0.45
N PHE A 277 -17.49 -0.73 0.38
CA PHE A 277 -18.74 -0.14 0.86
C PHE A 277 -19.61 0.36 -0.29
N HIS A 278 -20.90 0.38 -0.07
CA HIS A 278 -21.91 0.56 -1.08
C HIS A 278 -23.01 1.50 -0.57
N ARG A 279 -23.71 2.16 -1.47
CA ARG A 279 -25.01 2.73 -1.15
C ARG A 279 -26.00 1.60 -0.80
N PRO A 280 -26.95 1.83 0.11
CA PRO A 280 -27.91 0.78 0.51
C PRO A 280 -28.71 0.16 -0.64
N ASP A 281 -28.97 0.93 -1.69
CA ASP A 281 -29.72 0.53 -2.88
C ASP A 281 -28.88 -0.23 -3.92
N CYS A 282 -27.57 -0.34 -3.73
CA CYS A 282 -26.67 -1.00 -4.67
C CYS A 282 -27.04 -2.47 -4.88
N SER A 283 -27.05 -2.91 -6.15
CA SER A 283 -27.34 -4.32 -6.48
C SER A 283 -26.39 -5.32 -5.83
N SER A 284 -25.14 -4.91 -5.59
CA SER A 284 -24.15 -5.73 -4.87
C SER A 284 -24.53 -5.99 -3.40
N VAL A 285 -25.29 -5.09 -2.76
CA VAL A 285 -25.80 -5.29 -1.40
C VAL A 285 -26.86 -6.39 -1.35
N LYS A 286 -27.68 -6.52 -2.40
CA LYS A 286 -28.72 -7.55 -2.49
C LYS A 286 -28.13 -8.96 -2.52
N SER A 287 -27.01 -9.16 -3.20
CA SER A 287 -26.32 -10.45 -3.31
C SER A 287 -25.32 -10.72 -2.18
N MET A 288 -25.10 -9.75 -1.28
CA MET A 288 -24.15 -9.88 -0.19
C MET A 288 -24.69 -10.79 0.91
N LYS A 289 -23.87 -11.74 1.37
CA LYS A 289 -24.21 -12.61 2.50
C LYS A 289 -24.42 -11.76 3.76
N SER A 290 -25.51 -12.03 4.51
CA SER A 290 -25.86 -11.23 5.71
C SER A 290 -24.75 -11.12 6.74
N LYS A 291 -23.98 -12.18 6.94
CA LYS A 291 -22.81 -12.19 7.86
C LYS A 291 -21.68 -11.23 7.49
N ASN A 292 -21.65 -10.77 6.24
CA ASN A 292 -20.61 -9.87 5.73
C ASN A 292 -21.09 -8.39 5.66
N LYS A 293 -22.38 -8.14 5.98
CA LYS A 293 -22.92 -6.78 5.93
C LYS A 293 -22.59 -6.02 7.22
N VAL A 294 -21.97 -4.87 7.06
CA VAL A 294 -21.67 -3.91 8.13
C VAL A 294 -22.34 -2.60 7.78
N THR A 295 -23.08 -1.99 8.72
CA THR A 295 -23.66 -0.66 8.53
C THR A 295 -22.63 0.38 8.92
N LEU A 296 -22.42 1.36 8.06
CA LEU A 296 -21.48 2.46 8.23
C LEU A 296 -22.28 3.77 8.19
N SER A 297 -22.03 4.67 9.13
CA SER A 297 -22.83 5.88 9.34
C SER A 297 -22.43 7.01 8.38
N SER A 298 -21.22 6.96 7.82
CA SER A 298 -20.75 7.94 6.86
C SER A 298 -19.75 7.34 5.88
N ARG A 299 -19.46 8.09 4.81
CA ARG A 299 -18.41 7.76 3.84
C ARG A 299 -17.03 7.84 4.49
N GLU A 300 -16.83 8.82 5.34
CA GLU A 300 -15.60 9.06 6.09
C GLU A 300 -15.33 7.92 7.06
N GLU A 301 -16.35 7.43 7.77
CA GLU A 301 -16.24 6.24 8.62
C GLU A 301 -15.86 5.00 7.79
N ALA A 302 -16.52 4.78 6.65
CA ALA A 302 -16.20 3.68 5.77
C ALA A 302 -14.73 3.69 5.34
N ILE A 303 -14.21 4.85 4.95
CA ILE A 303 -12.82 5.03 4.55
C ILE A 303 -11.89 4.84 5.76
N ALA A 304 -12.22 5.41 6.92
CA ALA A 304 -11.45 5.28 8.15
C ALA A 304 -11.37 3.83 8.64
N GLU A 305 -12.43 3.05 8.43
CA GLU A 305 -12.46 1.61 8.71
C GLU A 305 -11.79 0.76 7.60
N GLY A 306 -11.20 1.36 6.58
CA GLY A 306 -10.47 0.68 5.52
C GLY A 306 -11.36 0.02 4.45
N TYR A 307 -12.58 0.54 4.26
CA TYR A 307 -13.42 0.14 3.14
C TYR A 307 -13.13 1.02 1.92
N THR A 308 -13.19 0.42 0.74
CA THR A 308 -13.07 1.12 -0.53
C THR A 308 -14.46 1.32 -1.18
N PRO A 309 -14.69 2.43 -1.90
CA PRO A 309 -15.97 2.66 -2.55
C PRO A 309 -16.25 1.63 -3.65
N CYS A 310 -17.48 1.17 -3.75
CA CYS A 310 -17.92 0.30 -4.84
C CYS A 310 -17.96 1.07 -6.15
N LYS A 311 -17.21 0.64 -7.16
CA LYS A 311 -17.17 1.26 -8.50
C LYS A 311 -18.57 1.29 -9.20
N ARG A 312 -19.48 0.36 -8.85
CA ARG A 312 -20.83 0.29 -9.48
C ARG A 312 -21.79 1.38 -9.00
N CYS A 313 -21.82 1.67 -7.70
CA CYS A 313 -22.74 2.65 -7.13
C CYS A 313 -22.06 3.97 -6.74
N ASN A 314 -20.72 4.03 -6.76
CA ASN A 314 -19.90 5.18 -6.39
C ASN A 314 -20.46 5.91 -5.15
N PRO A 315 -20.36 5.25 -3.98
CA PRO A 315 -20.98 5.72 -2.76
C PRO A 315 -20.24 6.91 -2.15
#